data_9be45134de9ccb7c0fd7fc1c6dc9b5b5
#
_entry.id   9be45134de9ccb7c0fd7fc1c6dc9b5b5
#
_cell.length_a   1.000
_cell.length_b   1.000
_cell.length_c   1.000
_cell.angle_alpha   90.00
_cell.angle_beta   90.00
_cell.angle_gamma   90.00
#
_symmetry.space_group_name_H-M   'P 1'
#
loop_
_entity.id
_entity.type
_entity.pdbx_description
1 polymer ?
#
loop_
_entity_poly.entity_id
_entity_poly.type
_entity_poly.pdbx_seq_one_letter_code
_entity_poly.pdbx_strand_id
1 'polypeptide(L)'
;MTSIPPRYLIKNARLINEGQIIEGDILLENGRIEQIDRTLTPKDVHVQVIDAAGCYVLPGVIDSQVHFREPGLTYKGDIASESRAAIAGGVTSYVEQPNTVPQATTVEELEKKYTRAAAVSWANYSFNMGATNDNLEELKKISKRDVAG
;
A
#
# COMPACT_ATOMS: atom_id res chain seq x y z
N MET A 1 0.33 6.54 26.86
CA MET A 1 -0.40 5.26 26.77
C MET A 1 0.06 4.60 25.48
N THR A 2 0.82 3.54 25.57
CA THR A 2 1.19 2.72 24.41
C THR A 2 -0.08 1.98 23.98
N SER A 3 -0.67 2.38 22.86
CA SER A 3 -1.78 1.63 22.27
C SER A 3 -1.27 0.24 21.89
N ILE A 4 -1.94 -0.81 22.42
CA ILE A 4 -1.68 -2.17 21.95
C ILE A 4 -2.01 -2.18 20.46
N PRO A 5 -1.06 -2.62 19.59
CA PRO A 5 -1.32 -2.64 18.17
C PRO A 5 -2.51 -3.56 17.85
N PRO A 6 -3.36 -3.20 16.90
CA PRO A 6 -4.55 -3.99 16.61
C PRO A 6 -4.16 -5.39 16.11
N ARG A 7 -4.80 -6.39 16.69
CA ARG A 7 -4.70 -7.79 16.29
C ARG A 7 -6.03 -8.22 15.68
N TYR A 8 -5.97 -8.88 14.54
CA TYR A 8 -7.16 -9.37 13.85
C TYR A 8 -7.04 -10.87 13.59
N LEU A 9 -8.08 -11.62 13.88
CA LEU A 9 -8.23 -13.00 13.50
C LEU A 9 -9.36 -13.12 12.48
N ILE A 10 -9.00 -13.35 11.22
CA ILE A 10 -9.97 -13.60 10.15
C ILE A 10 -10.23 -15.10 10.13
N LYS A 11 -11.48 -15.49 10.33
CA LYS A 11 -11.91 -16.88 10.40
C LYS A 11 -12.73 -17.30 9.18
N ASN A 12 -12.77 -18.60 8.92
CA ASN A 12 -13.60 -19.21 7.88
C ASN A 12 -13.37 -18.60 6.50
N ALA A 13 -12.12 -18.30 6.17
CA ALA A 13 -11.74 -17.69 4.90
C ALA A 13 -11.40 -18.73 3.83
N ARG A 14 -11.60 -18.37 2.56
CA ARG A 14 -11.00 -19.02 1.40
C ARG A 14 -9.81 -18.20 0.94
N LEU A 15 -8.62 -18.63 1.33
CA LEU A 15 -7.37 -17.92 1.06
C LEU A 15 -6.90 -18.22 -0.35
N ILE A 16 -6.80 -17.21 -1.19
CA ILE A 16 -6.26 -17.33 -2.55
C ILE A 16 -4.85 -16.78 -2.57
N ASN A 17 -3.86 -17.63 -2.79
CA ASN A 17 -2.47 -17.23 -2.96
C ASN A 17 -1.71 -18.25 -3.81
N GLU A 18 -0.80 -17.79 -4.66
CA GLU A 18 0.10 -18.63 -5.47
C GLU A 18 -0.61 -19.75 -6.23
N GLY A 19 -1.77 -19.43 -6.81
CA GLY A 19 -2.58 -20.37 -7.61
C GLY A 19 -3.32 -21.43 -6.80
N GLN A 20 -3.36 -21.30 -5.47
CA GLN A 20 -4.05 -22.22 -4.56
C GLN A 20 -5.22 -21.54 -3.86
N ILE A 21 -6.20 -22.33 -3.48
CA ILE A 21 -7.30 -21.93 -2.59
C ILE A 21 -7.23 -22.83 -1.35
N ILE A 22 -7.01 -22.20 -0.19
CA ILE A 22 -6.89 -22.90 1.10
C ILE A 22 -8.01 -22.40 2.00
N GLU A 23 -8.79 -23.29 2.58
CA GLU A 23 -9.76 -22.94 3.62
C GLU A 23 -9.04 -22.85 4.97
N GLY A 24 -9.20 -21.74 5.70
CA GLY A 24 -8.52 -21.54 6.97
C GLY A 24 -8.70 -20.16 7.56
N ASP A 25 -7.96 -19.94 8.63
CA ASP A 25 -7.95 -18.72 9.43
C ASP A 25 -6.61 -17.99 9.28
N ILE A 26 -6.63 -16.67 9.41
CA ILE A 26 -5.43 -15.81 9.36
C ILE A 26 -5.36 -14.97 10.63
N LEU A 27 -4.23 -14.99 11.31
CA LEU A 27 -3.90 -14.05 12.38
C LEU A 27 -3.03 -12.93 11.82
N LEU A 28 -3.51 -11.69 11.98
CA LEU A 28 -2.79 -10.47 11.65
C LEU A 28 -2.36 -9.76 12.93
N GLU A 29 -1.09 -9.41 13.01
CA GLU A 29 -0.50 -8.68 14.12
C GLU A 29 0.54 -7.68 13.62
N ASN A 30 0.52 -6.47 14.15
CA ASN A 30 1.49 -5.41 13.78
C ASN A 30 1.58 -5.16 12.26
N GLY A 31 0.45 -5.25 11.54
CA GLY A 31 0.39 -5.08 10.09
C GLY A 31 1.03 -6.21 9.29
N ARG A 32 1.27 -7.37 9.91
CA ARG A 32 1.85 -8.57 9.27
C ARG A 32 0.93 -9.77 9.42
N ILE A 33 1.07 -10.72 8.49
CA ILE A 33 0.47 -12.05 8.64
C ILE A 33 1.37 -12.82 9.59
N GLU A 34 0.85 -13.11 10.79
CA GLU A 34 1.60 -13.83 11.84
C GLU A 34 1.44 -15.34 11.69
N GLN A 35 0.22 -15.79 11.37
CA GLN A 35 -0.08 -17.21 11.24
C GLN A 35 -1.23 -17.45 10.26
N ILE A 36 -1.13 -18.53 9.50
CA ILE A 36 -2.21 -19.10 8.69
C ILE A 36 -2.34 -20.55 9.10
N ASP A 37 -3.56 -21.00 9.42
CA ASP A 37 -3.83 -22.40 9.75
C ASP A 37 -5.29 -22.74 9.44
N ARG A 38 -5.65 -24.02 9.41
CA ARG A 38 -7.03 -24.46 9.21
C ARG A 38 -7.98 -23.93 10.26
N THR A 39 -7.52 -23.85 11.51
CA THR A 39 -8.32 -23.31 12.61
C THR A 39 -7.38 -22.64 13.60
N LEU A 40 -7.63 -21.38 13.90
CA LEU A 40 -6.92 -20.63 14.92
C LEU A 40 -7.88 -20.26 16.06
N THR A 41 -7.37 -20.35 17.27
CA THR A 41 -8.09 -19.89 18.46
C THR A 41 -7.43 -18.62 18.99
N PRO A 42 -8.19 -17.54 19.27
CA PRO A 42 -7.62 -16.35 19.88
C PRO A 42 -6.97 -16.70 21.21
N LYS A 43 -5.70 -16.36 21.37
CA LYS A 43 -4.97 -16.55 22.64
C LYS A 43 -5.11 -15.36 23.57
N ASP A 44 -5.69 -14.27 23.09
CA ASP A 44 -5.79 -12.99 23.79
C ASP A 44 -7.18 -12.40 23.61
N VAL A 45 -7.70 -11.80 24.66
CA VAL A 45 -9.02 -11.13 24.67
C VAL A 45 -9.06 -9.85 23.83
N HIS A 46 -7.90 -9.31 23.45
CA HIS A 46 -7.79 -8.10 22.64
C HIS A 46 -7.75 -8.36 21.13
N VAL A 47 -7.88 -9.62 20.68
CA VAL A 47 -7.95 -9.96 19.26
C VAL A 47 -9.35 -9.66 18.73
N GLN A 48 -9.45 -8.84 17.70
CA GLN A 48 -10.70 -8.62 16.97
C GLN A 48 -10.94 -9.80 16.01
N VAL A 49 -12.06 -10.48 16.17
CA VAL A 49 -12.43 -11.61 15.30
C VAL A 49 -13.33 -11.11 14.17
N ILE A 50 -12.95 -11.44 12.93
CA ILE A 50 -13.72 -11.18 11.71
C ILE A 50 -14.08 -12.53 11.11
N ASP A 51 -15.37 -12.85 11.02
CA ASP A 51 -15.82 -14.03 10.31
C ASP A 51 -15.95 -13.71 8.82
N ALA A 52 -15.09 -14.33 8.00
CA ALA A 52 -15.15 -14.19 6.55
C ALA A 52 -16.31 -14.95 5.91
N ALA A 53 -16.99 -15.82 6.68
CA ALA A 53 -18.18 -16.58 6.23
C ALA A 53 -18.01 -17.27 4.87
N GLY A 54 -16.82 -17.81 4.59
CA GLY A 54 -16.47 -18.43 3.33
C GLY A 54 -16.12 -17.46 2.19
N CYS A 55 -15.99 -16.18 2.47
CA CYS A 55 -15.51 -15.21 1.50
C CYS A 55 -14.06 -15.49 1.07
N TYR A 56 -13.73 -15.07 -0.15
CA TYR A 56 -12.37 -15.09 -0.61
C TYR A 56 -11.55 -14.00 0.08
N VAL A 57 -10.36 -14.37 0.52
CA VAL A 57 -9.36 -13.44 1.07
C VAL A 57 -8.11 -13.55 0.20
N LEU A 58 -7.68 -12.43 -0.33
CA LEU A 58 -6.51 -12.30 -1.19
C LEU A 58 -5.49 -11.38 -0.54
N PRO A 59 -4.19 -11.52 -0.89
CA PRO A 59 -3.22 -10.46 -0.63
C PRO A 59 -3.71 -9.13 -1.20
N GLY A 60 -3.42 -8.03 -0.50
CA GLY A 60 -3.75 -6.70 -1.00
C GLY A 60 -3.12 -6.47 -2.39
N VAL A 61 -3.90 -5.91 -3.30
CA VAL A 61 -3.43 -5.65 -4.67
C VAL A 61 -2.38 -4.54 -4.65
N ILE A 62 -1.33 -4.71 -5.46
CA ILE A 62 -0.32 -3.69 -5.74
C ILE A 62 -0.59 -3.15 -7.13
N ASP A 63 -0.95 -1.86 -7.23
CA ASP A 63 -1.04 -1.17 -8.50
C ASP A 63 0.28 -0.48 -8.80
N SER A 64 1.02 -1.01 -9.77
CA SER A 64 2.37 -0.53 -10.12
C SER A 64 2.37 0.70 -11.03
N GLN A 65 1.21 1.22 -11.43
CA GLN A 65 1.12 2.35 -12.34
C GLN A 65 -0.16 3.17 -12.12
N VAL A 66 -0.09 4.14 -11.20
CA VAL A 66 -1.18 5.07 -10.97
C VAL A 66 -0.82 6.51 -11.35
N HIS A 67 -1.85 7.34 -11.52
CA HIS A 67 -1.74 8.77 -11.82
C HIS A 67 -2.64 9.56 -10.88
N PHE A 68 -2.22 9.75 -9.64
CA PHE A 68 -2.99 10.48 -8.61
C PHE A 68 -2.93 12.00 -8.78
N ARG A 69 -2.03 12.47 -9.68
CA ARG A 69 -2.03 13.86 -10.18
C ARG A 69 -1.55 14.93 -9.21
N GLU A 70 -1.15 14.60 -8.01
CA GLU A 70 -0.59 15.55 -7.05
C GLU A 70 0.95 15.46 -7.06
N PRO A 71 1.66 16.60 -7.15
CA PRO A 71 1.17 17.98 -7.15
C PRO A 71 0.69 18.50 -8.50
N GLY A 72 0.03 19.68 -8.45
CA GLY A 72 -0.22 20.56 -9.60
C GLY A 72 -1.42 20.23 -10.48
N LEU A 73 -1.94 19.01 -10.46
CA LEU A 73 -3.08 18.56 -11.26
C LEU A 73 -4.25 18.07 -10.41
N THR A 74 -4.36 18.59 -9.18
CA THR A 74 -5.31 18.15 -8.15
C THR A 74 -6.79 18.35 -8.50
N TYR A 75 -7.08 19.10 -9.55
CA TYR A 75 -8.44 19.17 -10.11
C TYR A 75 -8.91 17.85 -10.76
N LYS A 76 -7.97 16.91 -11.01
CA LYS A 76 -8.27 15.56 -11.52
C LYS A 76 -8.33 14.52 -10.40
N GLY A 77 -7.58 14.73 -9.33
CA GLY A 77 -7.45 13.85 -8.19
C GLY A 77 -6.25 14.24 -7.33
N ASP A 78 -6.21 13.79 -6.10
CA ASP A 78 -5.09 13.99 -5.18
C ASP A 78 -4.74 12.69 -4.44
N ILE A 79 -3.59 12.67 -3.76
CA ILE A 79 -3.10 11.47 -3.07
C ILE A 79 -4.10 11.02 -1.98
N ALA A 80 -4.76 11.95 -1.28
CA ALA A 80 -5.69 11.59 -0.22
C ALA A 80 -6.94 10.90 -0.74
N SER A 81 -7.58 11.46 -1.76
CA SER A 81 -8.81 10.92 -2.35
C SER A 81 -8.57 9.63 -3.12
N GLU A 82 -7.51 9.60 -3.94
CA GLU A 82 -7.21 8.47 -4.82
C GLU A 82 -6.67 7.27 -4.03
N SER A 83 -5.82 7.47 -3.02
CA SER A 83 -5.38 6.37 -2.15
C SER A 83 -6.51 5.78 -1.31
N ARG A 84 -7.47 6.62 -0.90
CA ARG A 84 -8.69 6.16 -0.22
C ARG A 84 -9.58 5.34 -1.16
N ALA A 85 -9.74 5.75 -2.41
CA ALA A 85 -10.45 4.99 -3.43
C ALA A 85 -9.75 3.66 -3.72
N ALA A 86 -8.41 3.66 -3.80
CA ALA A 86 -7.59 2.47 -3.98
C ALA A 86 -7.86 1.43 -2.87
N ILE A 87 -7.79 1.83 -1.59
CA ILE A 87 -8.10 0.95 -0.44
C ILE A 87 -9.54 0.42 -0.52
N ALA A 88 -10.50 1.26 -0.87
CA ALA A 88 -11.90 0.83 -1.01
C ALA A 88 -12.07 -0.22 -2.12
N GLY A 89 -11.21 -0.22 -3.14
CA GLY A 89 -11.16 -1.21 -4.22
C GLY A 89 -10.27 -2.43 -3.95
N GLY A 90 -9.58 -2.49 -2.78
CA GLY A 90 -8.68 -3.59 -2.42
C GLY A 90 -7.22 -3.40 -2.87
N VAL A 91 -6.87 -2.23 -3.43
CA VAL A 91 -5.49 -1.86 -3.73
C VAL A 91 -4.84 -1.33 -2.46
N THR A 92 -3.89 -2.06 -1.91
CA THR A 92 -3.24 -1.72 -0.63
C THR A 92 -1.88 -1.04 -0.79
N SER A 93 -1.34 -1.06 -2.00
CA SER A 93 -0.07 -0.43 -2.34
C SER A 93 -0.13 0.11 -3.77
N TYR A 94 0.48 1.26 -4.01
CA TYR A 94 0.55 1.84 -5.35
C TYR A 94 1.91 2.43 -5.67
N VAL A 95 2.19 2.54 -6.97
CA VAL A 95 3.37 3.25 -7.51
C VAL A 95 2.88 4.35 -8.43
N GLU A 96 3.13 5.61 -8.04
CA GLU A 96 2.70 6.76 -8.82
C GLU A 96 3.73 7.17 -9.87
N GLN A 97 3.23 7.56 -11.03
CA GLN A 97 4.03 8.02 -12.15
C GLN A 97 4.53 9.46 -11.94
N PRO A 98 5.67 9.84 -12.59
CA PRO A 98 6.32 11.13 -12.35
C PRO A 98 5.66 12.32 -13.05
N ASN A 99 4.61 12.11 -13.85
CA ASN A 99 3.99 13.11 -14.72
C ASN A 99 3.03 14.06 -13.98
N THR A 100 3.52 14.68 -12.94
CA THR A 100 2.86 15.73 -12.14
C THR A 100 3.34 17.12 -12.55
N VAL A 101 2.90 18.18 -11.89
CA VAL A 101 3.36 19.56 -12.13
C VAL A 101 3.78 20.21 -10.81
N PRO A 102 5.09 20.38 -10.56
CA PRO A 102 6.20 19.97 -11.42
C PRO A 102 6.32 18.45 -11.59
N GLN A 103 7.04 18.02 -12.64
CA GLN A 103 7.35 16.60 -12.82
C GLN A 103 8.37 16.15 -11.77
N ALA A 104 8.25 14.90 -11.30
CA ALA A 104 9.19 14.31 -10.36
C ALA A 104 10.49 13.88 -11.11
N THR A 105 11.29 14.84 -11.55
CA THR A 105 12.54 14.64 -12.30
C THR A 105 13.80 15.03 -11.52
N THR A 106 13.60 15.48 -10.27
CA THR A 106 14.70 15.78 -9.31
C THR A 106 14.44 15.06 -8.00
N VAL A 107 15.49 14.84 -7.22
CA VAL A 107 15.39 14.26 -5.88
C VAL A 107 14.50 15.13 -4.99
N GLU A 108 14.62 16.45 -5.09
CA GLU A 108 13.78 17.38 -4.31
C GLU A 108 12.28 17.20 -4.58
N GLU A 109 11.87 17.12 -5.85
CA GLU A 109 10.45 16.92 -6.20
C GLU A 109 9.95 15.53 -5.77
N LEU A 110 10.80 14.51 -5.84
CA LEU A 110 10.49 13.18 -5.33
C LEU A 110 10.25 13.20 -3.82
N GLU A 111 11.13 13.85 -3.04
CA GLU A 111 11.00 13.99 -1.59
C GLU A 111 9.75 14.75 -1.16
N LYS A 112 9.37 15.79 -1.91
CA LYS A 112 8.09 16.49 -1.69
C LYS A 112 6.89 15.56 -1.84
N LYS A 113 6.90 14.69 -2.84
CA LYS A 113 5.84 13.69 -3.03
C LYS A 113 5.79 12.69 -1.87
N TYR A 114 6.94 12.17 -1.44
CA TYR A 114 7.02 11.29 -0.26
C TYR A 114 6.52 11.98 1.01
N THR A 115 6.92 13.21 1.25
CA THR A 115 6.46 14.01 2.40
C THR A 115 4.94 14.19 2.36
N ARG A 116 4.39 14.50 1.20
CA ARG A 116 2.95 14.66 1.03
C ARG A 116 2.20 13.34 1.25
N ALA A 117 2.66 12.27 0.65
CA ALA A 117 2.05 10.95 0.81
C ALA A 117 2.10 10.46 2.26
N ALA A 118 3.22 10.69 2.97
CA ALA A 118 3.33 10.36 4.39
C ALA A 118 2.27 11.04 5.26
N ALA A 119 1.82 12.22 4.86
CA ALA A 119 0.80 12.97 5.60
C ALA A 119 -0.64 12.56 5.29
N VAL A 120 -0.92 12.04 4.07
CA VAL A 120 -2.32 11.92 3.59
C VAL A 120 -2.68 10.58 2.96
N SER A 121 -1.70 9.72 2.62
CA SER A 121 -2.00 8.46 1.94
C SER A 121 -2.62 7.44 2.90
N TRP A 122 -3.64 6.76 2.43
CA TRP A 122 -4.31 5.64 3.11
C TRP A 122 -3.71 4.29 2.75
N ALA A 123 -3.02 4.19 1.60
CA ALA A 123 -2.35 2.98 1.12
C ALA A 123 -0.83 3.12 1.24
N ASN A 124 -0.11 2.00 1.19
CA ASN A 124 1.33 2.03 1.01
C ASN A 124 1.66 2.64 -0.36
N TYR A 125 2.79 3.32 -0.45
CA TYR A 125 3.13 4.08 -1.65
C TYR A 125 4.59 3.99 -2.01
N SER A 126 4.84 4.10 -3.30
CA SER A 126 6.14 4.42 -3.88
C SER A 126 5.94 5.31 -5.10
N PHE A 127 7.02 5.88 -5.60
CA PHE A 127 7.00 6.78 -6.72
C PHE A 127 8.05 6.37 -7.75
N ASN A 128 7.74 6.62 -9.03
CA ASN A 128 8.73 6.56 -10.09
C ASN A 128 9.36 7.94 -10.28
N MET A 129 10.66 7.99 -10.58
CA MET A 129 11.32 9.21 -10.99
C MET A 129 11.34 9.31 -12.51
N GLY A 130 11.04 10.50 -13.02
CA GLY A 130 11.05 10.76 -14.45
C GLY A 130 12.46 10.92 -14.99
N ALA A 131 12.77 10.27 -16.11
CA ALA A 131 13.99 10.50 -16.87
C ALA A 131 13.76 11.56 -17.97
N THR A 132 14.71 12.47 -18.13
CA THR A 132 14.76 13.49 -19.17
C THR A 132 16.13 13.51 -19.85
N ASN A 133 16.26 14.27 -20.90
CA ASN A 133 17.57 14.43 -21.57
C ASN A 133 18.63 15.10 -20.69
N ASP A 134 18.20 15.83 -19.66
CA ASP A 134 19.07 16.75 -18.90
C ASP A 134 19.22 16.40 -17.42
N ASN A 135 18.55 15.32 -16.90
CA ASN A 135 18.56 15.02 -15.47
C ASN A 135 19.35 13.77 -15.06
N LEU A 136 20.30 13.32 -15.88
CA LEU A 136 21.12 12.15 -15.57
C LEU A 136 21.84 12.23 -14.22
N GLU A 137 22.31 13.40 -13.84
CA GLU A 137 22.99 13.61 -12.55
C GLU A 137 22.01 13.51 -11.34
N GLU A 138 20.76 13.85 -11.54
CA GLU A 138 19.72 13.62 -10.51
C GLU A 138 19.40 12.11 -10.38
N LEU A 139 19.30 11.39 -11.51
CA LEU A 139 19.06 9.95 -11.49
C LEU A 139 20.19 9.17 -10.80
N LYS A 140 21.44 9.61 -10.92
CA LYS A 140 22.59 8.99 -10.23
C LYS A 140 22.58 9.13 -8.71
N LYS A 141 21.84 10.10 -8.18
CA LYS A 141 21.73 10.34 -6.73
C LYS A 141 20.77 9.38 -6.03
N ILE A 142 19.90 8.70 -6.78
CA ILE A 142 18.83 7.87 -6.23
C ILE A 142 19.32 6.46 -6.01
N SER A 143 18.95 5.88 -4.89
CA SER A 143 19.11 4.45 -4.65
C SER A 143 17.84 3.67 -5.02
N LYS A 144 17.98 2.37 -5.28
CA LYS A 144 16.85 1.46 -5.53
C LYS A 144 15.87 1.34 -4.35
N ARG A 145 16.19 1.93 -3.20
CA ARG A 145 15.32 1.96 -2.01
C ARG A 145 14.40 3.17 -2.00
N ASP A 146 14.75 4.19 -2.80
CA ASP A 146 14.08 5.49 -2.78
C ASP A 146 12.99 5.59 -3.86
N VAL A 147 13.00 4.71 -4.84
CA VAL A 147 12.06 4.69 -5.96
C VAL A 147 11.67 3.28 -6.33
N ALA A 148 10.51 3.13 -6.96
CA ALA A 148 10.09 1.86 -7.56
C ALA A 148 10.71 1.66 -8.95
N GLY A 149 11.01 2.76 -9.66
CA GLY A 149 11.63 2.76 -10.98
C GLY A 149 12.04 4.15 -11.43
#